data_88fcf1ebe32f1161cda7aa72d181f070
#
_entry.id   88fcf1ebe32f1161cda7aa72d181f070
#
_cell.length_a   1.000
_cell.length_b   1.000
_cell.length_c   1.000
_cell.angle_alpha   90.00
_cell.angle_beta   90.00
_cell.angle_gamma   90.00
#
_symmetry.space_group_name_H-M   'P 1'
#
loop_
_entity.id
_entity.type
_entity.pdbx_description
1 polymer ?
#
loop_
_entity_poly.entity_id
_entity_poly.type
_entity_poly.pdbx_seq_one_letter_code
_entity_poly.pdbx_strand_id
1 'polypeptide(L)'
;MKLFALFFLPIFLYAASIETLVEHAKSTHLSLEMIKYKLSVLDDKYEMSRNFVNPELSLSMSDIQLRDISNRSIEPMQYTALNFKQKISYFGKRDANSKKVEAQKAQVNIFLEEAQVALTKAIKLSAFTVWKLEKQLKIVNSYISLTKQNIDLFSAYAVNDSSAHMSIMNAELTLSQLKIKKSKLNSALAGEYKIISYLSDMDVKSVEADMSMREPQNIDYYLHAINSNKSYKMKEAELEVAHRNLKVKDLASFIDPVVQVGYFRREKFEDYLSVGVGFSLPIYGTESSNQEVSRKIVLSKNSEAVDTKNKLSSQISVIYAQLQNSYNIYNILQHELLPQLEHMEDLSSSSLKSGANLVLYIRILEKKLTLDEQNIDAIALYHKNLASLEALIGR
;
A
#
# COMPACT_ATOMS: atom_id res chain seq x y z
N MET A 1 -35.57 -32.13 26.75
CA MET A 1 -34.11 -32.25 26.86
C MET A 1 -33.53 -32.20 25.48
N LYS A 2 -33.00 -31.05 25.06
CA LYS A 2 -32.28 -30.89 23.77
C LYS A 2 -30.81 -30.89 24.11
N LEU A 3 -30.09 -31.95 23.70
CA LEU A 3 -28.63 -32.02 23.77
C LEU A 3 -28.01 -31.00 22.78
N PHE A 4 -27.34 -30.01 23.31
CA PHE A 4 -26.44 -29.15 22.55
C PHE A 4 -25.11 -29.91 22.35
N ALA A 5 -24.89 -30.47 21.17
CA ALA A 5 -23.60 -31.00 20.81
C ALA A 5 -22.65 -29.82 20.53
N LEU A 6 -21.75 -29.54 21.47
CA LEU A 6 -20.64 -28.62 21.28
C LEU A 6 -19.68 -29.28 20.29
N PHE A 7 -19.68 -28.82 19.03
CA PHE A 7 -18.68 -29.17 18.05
C PHE A 7 -17.36 -28.44 18.43
N PHE A 8 -16.49 -29.16 19.13
CA PHE A 8 -15.11 -28.75 19.30
C PHE A 8 -14.43 -28.91 17.93
N LEU A 9 -14.34 -27.82 17.14
CA LEU A 9 -13.41 -27.78 16.01
C LEU A 9 -12.00 -27.78 16.62
N PRO A 10 -11.14 -28.77 16.31
CA PRO A 10 -9.74 -28.68 16.69
C PRO A 10 -9.13 -27.49 15.93
N ILE A 11 -8.75 -26.45 16.67
CA ILE A 11 -7.92 -25.36 16.14
C ILE A 11 -6.55 -26.00 15.89
N PHE A 12 -6.36 -26.53 14.69
CA PHE A 12 -5.02 -26.85 14.21
C PHE A 12 -4.25 -25.54 14.12
N LEU A 13 -3.30 -25.33 15.02
CA LEU A 13 -2.26 -24.32 14.91
C LEU A 13 -1.34 -24.70 13.73
N TYR A 14 -1.83 -24.55 12.51
CA TYR A 14 -0.97 -24.56 11.34
C TYR A 14 -0.19 -23.24 11.31
N ALA A 15 1.13 -23.33 11.11
CA ALA A 15 1.90 -22.17 10.72
C ALA A 15 1.28 -21.61 9.43
N ALA A 16 0.90 -20.34 9.45
CA ALA A 16 0.27 -19.74 8.29
C ALA A 16 1.32 -19.53 7.18
N SER A 17 1.06 -20.03 5.98
CA SER A 17 1.91 -19.73 4.83
C SER A 17 1.75 -18.26 4.42
N ILE A 18 2.77 -17.70 3.80
CA ILE A 18 2.73 -16.31 3.30
C ILE A 18 1.57 -16.13 2.31
N GLU A 19 1.34 -17.12 1.45
CA GLU A 19 0.27 -17.12 0.45
C GLU A 19 -1.11 -17.02 1.11
N THR A 20 -1.33 -17.83 2.16
CA THR A 20 -2.61 -17.81 2.92
C THR A 20 -2.84 -16.45 3.57
N LEU A 21 -1.81 -15.85 4.16
CA LEU A 21 -1.89 -14.52 4.76
C LEU A 21 -2.24 -13.43 3.73
N VAL A 22 -1.61 -13.50 2.55
CA VAL A 22 -1.83 -12.57 1.44
C VAL A 22 -3.25 -12.70 0.87
N GLU A 23 -3.74 -13.92 0.64
CA GLU A 23 -5.09 -14.15 0.11
C GLU A 23 -6.16 -13.67 1.09
N HIS A 24 -6.00 -13.97 2.37
CA HIS A 24 -6.91 -13.48 3.39
C HIS A 24 -6.92 -11.95 3.44
N ALA A 25 -5.75 -11.31 3.49
CA ALA A 25 -5.63 -9.86 3.51
C ALA A 25 -6.28 -9.20 2.28
N LYS A 26 -6.10 -9.75 1.07
CA LYS A 26 -6.75 -9.25 -0.15
C LYS A 26 -8.27 -9.31 -0.10
N SER A 27 -8.84 -10.25 0.66
CA SER A 27 -10.29 -10.40 0.78
C SER A 27 -10.90 -9.54 1.88
N THR A 28 -10.22 -9.35 3.01
CA THR A 28 -10.81 -8.79 4.25
C THR A 28 -10.24 -7.44 4.66
N HIS A 29 -9.02 -7.08 4.22
CA HIS A 29 -8.34 -5.90 4.77
C HIS A 29 -9.09 -4.61 4.47
N LEU A 30 -9.44 -3.84 5.52
CA LEU A 30 -10.27 -2.64 5.45
C LEU A 30 -9.74 -1.55 4.50
N SER A 31 -8.43 -1.44 4.32
CA SER A 31 -7.87 -0.46 3.37
C SER A 31 -8.28 -0.73 1.92
N LEU A 32 -8.43 -2.00 1.53
CA LEU A 32 -8.91 -2.39 0.21
C LEU A 32 -10.42 -2.20 0.08
N GLU A 33 -11.16 -2.47 1.15
CA GLU A 33 -12.61 -2.23 1.21
C GLU A 33 -12.93 -0.74 1.01
N MET A 34 -12.19 0.16 1.65
CA MET A 34 -12.32 1.60 1.42
C MET A 34 -12.17 1.99 -0.06
N ILE A 35 -11.27 1.33 -0.81
CA ILE A 35 -11.10 1.60 -2.24
C ILE A 35 -12.28 1.05 -3.05
N LYS A 36 -12.83 -0.10 -2.67
CA LYS A 36 -14.05 -0.66 -3.29
C LYS A 36 -15.25 0.28 -3.11
N TYR A 37 -15.41 0.90 -1.94
CA TYR A 37 -16.45 1.94 -1.75
C TYR A 37 -16.22 3.17 -2.65
N LYS A 38 -14.97 3.59 -2.87
CA LYS A 38 -14.69 4.66 -3.84
C LYS A 38 -15.10 4.29 -5.26
N LEU A 39 -14.97 3.02 -5.65
CA LEU A 39 -15.48 2.53 -6.95
C LEU A 39 -16.99 2.63 -7.02
N SER A 40 -17.72 2.20 -5.99
CA SER A 40 -19.17 2.33 -5.92
C SER A 40 -19.63 3.79 -6.04
N VAL A 41 -18.96 4.74 -5.37
CA VAL A 41 -19.23 6.17 -5.52
C VAL A 41 -19.04 6.64 -6.98
N LEU A 42 -18.08 6.07 -7.70
CA LEU A 42 -17.87 6.42 -9.11
C LEU A 42 -18.91 5.79 -10.03
N ASP A 43 -19.52 4.65 -9.67
CA ASP A 43 -20.67 4.09 -10.36
C ASP A 43 -21.86 5.05 -10.29
N ASP A 44 -22.19 5.55 -9.10
CA ASP A 44 -23.26 6.54 -8.93
C ASP A 44 -22.96 7.85 -9.69
N LYS A 45 -21.71 8.33 -9.62
CA LYS A 45 -21.29 9.52 -10.39
C LYS A 45 -21.37 9.31 -11.90
N TYR A 46 -21.11 8.10 -12.39
CA TYR A 46 -21.26 7.77 -13.80
C TYR A 46 -22.73 7.92 -14.24
N GLU A 47 -23.67 7.34 -13.48
CA GLU A 47 -25.09 7.50 -13.76
C GLU A 47 -25.52 8.98 -13.67
N MET A 48 -25.10 9.69 -12.63
CA MET A 48 -25.37 11.14 -12.50
C MET A 48 -24.83 11.95 -13.68
N SER A 49 -23.67 11.58 -14.23
CA SER A 49 -23.04 12.31 -15.34
C SER A 49 -23.82 12.23 -16.65
N ARG A 50 -24.70 11.23 -16.79
CA ARG A 50 -25.56 11.00 -17.95
C ARG A 50 -26.92 11.69 -17.85
N ASN A 51 -27.30 12.11 -16.66
CA ASN A 51 -28.59 12.75 -16.41
C ASN A 51 -28.64 14.18 -16.98
N PHE A 52 -29.82 14.63 -17.31
CA PHE A 52 -30.05 16.04 -17.57
C PHE A 52 -29.99 16.84 -16.27
N VAL A 53 -29.66 18.11 -16.37
CA VAL A 53 -29.81 19.04 -15.26
C VAL A 53 -31.33 19.13 -14.93
N ASN A 54 -31.63 19.10 -13.62
CA ASN A 54 -33.03 19.17 -13.18
C ASN A 54 -33.72 20.46 -13.72
N PRO A 55 -34.99 20.38 -14.14
CA PRO A 55 -35.76 21.56 -14.48
C PRO A 55 -36.01 22.42 -13.24
N GLU A 56 -36.10 23.71 -13.47
CA GLU A 56 -36.53 24.68 -12.47
C GLU A 56 -38.00 24.98 -12.67
N LEU A 57 -38.80 24.84 -11.62
CA LEU A 57 -40.20 25.28 -11.58
C LEU A 57 -40.33 26.43 -10.60
N SER A 58 -40.85 27.55 -11.01
CA SER A 58 -41.03 28.72 -10.14
C SER A 58 -42.43 29.28 -10.26
N LEU A 59 -42.99 29.67 -9.12
CA LEU A 59 -44.23 30.43 -9.03
C LEU A 59 -43.87 31.86 -8.66
N SER A 60 -44.39 32.82 -9.41
CA SER A 60 -44.13 34.24 -9.18
C SER A 60 -45.43 35.05 -9.29
N MET A 61 -45.49 36.14 -8.56
CA MET A 61 -46.52 37.14 -8.64
C MET A 61 -45.87 38.48 -9.01
N SER A 62 -46.41 39.16 -9.97
CA SER A 62 -45.90 40.43 -10.45
C SER A 62 -46.83 41.57 -10.03
N ASP A 63 -46.27 42.76 -9.86
CA ASP A 63 -46.97 44.00 -9.62
C ASP A 63 -47.92 43.91 -8.41
N ILE A 64 -47.36 43.60 -7.25
CA ILE A 64 -48.07 43.53 -5.96
C ILE A 64 -48.19 44.94 -5.40
N GLN A 65 -49.41 45.46 -5.35
CA GLN A 65 -49.68 46.77 -4.77
C GLN A 65 -49.70 46.69 -3.22
N LEU A 66 -48.80 47.38 -2.54
CA LEU A 66 -48.67 47.31 -1.08
C LEU A 66 -49.85 47.86 -0.30
N ARG A 67 -50.71 48.71 -0.94
CA ARG A 67 -51.92 49.24 -0.30
C ARG A 67 -53.10 48.25 -0.30
N ASP A 68 -53.14 47.37 -1.28
CA ASP A 68 -54.18 46.32 -1.42
C ASP A 68 -53.58 45.10 -2.11
N ILE A 69 -52.96 44.24 -1.32
CA ILE A 69 -52.24 43.03 -1.78
C ILE A 69 -53.22 42.01 -2.43
N SER A 70 -54.48 42.05 -2.01
CA SER A 70 -55.52 41.14 -2.49
C SER A 70 -56.07 41.47 -3.84
N ASN A 71 -56.02 42.72 -4.26
CA ASN A 71 -56.58 43.18 -5.54
C ASN A 71 -55.59 43.01 -6.67
N ARG A 72 -55.83 41.97 -7.48
CA ARG A 72 -54.99 41.54 -8.61
C ARG A 72 -55.57 41.91 -9.98
N SER A 73 -56.56 42.87 -9.98
CA SER A 73 -57.34 43.18 -11.17
C SER A 73 -57.28 44.66 -11.59
N ILE A 74 -56.38 45.44 -11.01
CA ILE A 74 -56.29 46.89 -11.23
C ILE A 74 -55.54 47.17 -12.55
N GLU A 75 -54.47 46.44 -12.84
CA GLU A 75 -53.63 46.67 -14.01
C GLU A 75 -53.32 45.40 -14.81
N PRO A 76 -53.16 45.50 -16.15
CA PRO A 76 -52.86 44.39 -17.03
C PRO A 76 -51.53 43.68 -16.71
N MET A 77 -50.63 44.35 -15.98
CA MET A 77 -49.30 43.81 -15.58
C MET A 77 -49.38 42.96 -14.33
N GLN A 78 -50.52 42.91 -13.64
CA GLN A 78 -50.74 42.06 -12.49
C GLN A 78 -51.01 40.62 -12.95
N TYR A 79 -50.10 39.69 -12.70
CA TYR A 79 -50.27 38.30 -13.02
C TYR A 79 -49.69 37.39 -11.91
N THR A 80 -50.17 36.17 -11.90
CA THR A 80 -49.51 35.03 -11.24
C THR A 80 -48.95 34.13 -12.32
N ALA A 81 -47.66 33.84 -12.30
CA ALA A 81 -47.02 33.04 -13.32
C ALA A 81 -46.44 31.74 -12.75
N LEU A 82 -46.64 30.68 -13.48
CA LEU A 82 -45.94 29.40 -13.30
C LEU A 82 -44.92 29.29 -14.44
N ASN A 83 -43.63 29.29 -14.07
CA ASN A 83 -42.53 29.20 -15.03
C ASN A 83 -41.83 27.88 -14.93
N PHE A 84 -41.59 27.22 -16.06
CA PHE A 84 -40.77 26.05 -16.23
C PHE A 84 -39.53 26.43 -17.02
N LYS A 85 -38.33 26.03 -16.54
CA LYS A 85 -37.05 26.34 -17.19
C LYS A 85 -36.21 25.08 -17.25
N GLN A 86 -35.73 24.71 -18.43
CA GLN A 86 -34.89 23.54 -18.66
C GLN A 86 -33.62 23.94 -19.39
N LYS A 87 -32.46 23.64 -18.77
CA LYS A 87 -31.16 23.73 -19.43
C LYS A 87 -30.93 22.46 -20.25
N ILE A 88 -30.60 22.60 -21.51
CA ILE A 88 -30.29 21.49 -22.40
C ILE A 88 -28.80 21.47 -22.65
N SER A 89 -28.12 20.44 -22.11
CA SER A 89 -26.69 20.22 -22.37
C SER A 89 -26.51 19.75 -23.81
N TYR A 90 -25.84 20.55 -24.61
CA TYR A 90 -25.65 20.31 -26.04
C TYR A 90 -24.27 19.72 -26.36
N PHE A 91 -24.03 19.33 -27.63
CA PHE A 91 -22.73 18.92 -28.18
C PHE A 91 -21.97 17.80 -27.42
N GLY A 92 -22.66 16.78 -26.92
CA GLY A 92 -22.02 15.62 -26.31
C GLY A 92 -21.34 15.90 -24.96
N LYS A 93 -21.66 17.04 -24.30
CA LYS A 93 -21.06 17.37 -22.98
C LYS A 93 -21.33 16.29 -21.93
N ARG A 94 -22.51 15.68 -21.92
CA ARG A 94 -22.84 14.57 -21.00
C ARG A 94 -22.02 13.33 -21.30
N ASP A 95 -21.85 12.97 -22.56
CA ASP A 95 -21.00 11.88 -23.00
C ASP A 95 -19.51 12.10 -22.57
N ALA A 96 -19.01 13.32 -22.78
CA ALA A 96 -17.66 13.66 -22.36
C ALA A 96 -17.49 13.59 -20.82
N ASN A 97 -18.50 14.02 -20.06
CA ASN A 97 -18.49 13.89 -18.61
C ASN A 97 -18.55 12.42 -18.15
N SER A 98 -19.39 11.59 -18.77
CA SER A 98 -19.46 10.17 -18.46
C SER A 98 -18.14 9.44 -18.78
N LYS A 99 -17.52 9.73 -19.93
CA LYS A 99 -16.19 9.20 -20.30
C LYS A 99 -15.08 9.65 -19.33
N LYS A 100 -15.17 10.87 -18.80
CA LYS A 100 -14.26 11.32 -17.74
C LYS A 100 -14.43 10.50 -16.48
N VAL A 101 -15.66 10.25 -16.02
CA VAL A 101 -15.93 9.43 -14.82
C VAL A 101 -15.51 7.98 -15.05
N GLU A 102 -15.73 7.45 -16.26
CA GLU A 102 -15.24 6.11 -16.64
C GLU A 102 -13.72 5.99 -16.54
N ALA A 103 -12.98 6.99 -17.02
CA ALA A 103 -11.54 7.05 -16.87
C ALA A 103 -11.11 7.15 -15.38
N GLN A 104 -11.84 7.90 -14.56
CA GLN A 104 -11.62 7.96 -13.11
C GLN A 104 -11.89 6.61 -12.45
N LYS A 105 -12.90 5.85 -12.89
CA LYS A 105 -13.18 4.50 -12.41
C LYS A 105 -12.03 3.54 -12.77
N ALA A 106 -11.53 3.60 -14.01
CA ALA A 106 -10.36 2.83 -14.43
C ALA A 106 -9.13 3.16 -13.59
N GLN A 107 -8.88 4.45 -13.29
CA GLN A 107 -7.82 4.91 -12.41
C GLN A 107 -7.94 4.30 -11.00
N VAL A 108 -9.13 4.30 -10.38
CA VAL A 108 -9.33 3.75 -9.03
C VAL A 108 -9.20 2.21 -9.03
N ASN A 109 -9.54 1.52 -10.13
CA ASN A 109 -9.26 0.09 -10.27
C ASN A 109 -7.75 -0.21 -10.24
N ILE A 110 -6.94 0.58 -10.97
CA ILE A 110 -5.48 0.46 -10.93
C ILE A 110 -4.95 0.76 -9.53
N PHE A 111 -5.53 1.76 -8.84
CA PHE A 111 -5.19 2.06 -7.45
C PHE A 111 -5.49 0.89 -6.49
N LEU A 112 -6.59 0.16 -6.71
CA LEU A 112 -6.89 -1.05 -5.96
C LEU A 112 -5.82 -2.13 -6.18
N GLU A 113 -5.42 -2.35 -7.44
CA GLU A 113 -4.36 -3.30 -7.77
C GLU A 113 -3.01 -2.89 -7.16
N GLU A 114 -2.66 -1.60 -7.20
CA GLU A 114 -1.44 -1.06 -6.56
C GLU A 114 -1.47 -1.30 -5.05
N ALA A 115 -2.60 -1.02 -4.39
CA ALA A 115 -2.77 -1.27 -2.96
C ALA A 115 -2.65 -2.76 -2.61
N GLN A 116 -3.16 -3.66 -3.44
CA GLN A 116 -3.01 -5.11 -3.27
C GLN A 116 -1.55 -5.56 -3.37
N VAL A 117 -0.80 -5.04 -4.35
CA VAL A 117 0.65 -5.32 -4.50
C VAL A 117 1.43 -4.78 -3.31
N ALA A 118 1.13 -3.57 -2.86
CA ALA A 118 1.77 -2.95 -1.70
C ALA A 118 1.51 -3.75 -0.41
N LEU A 119 0.27 -4.19 -0.18
CA LEU A 119 -0.10 -5.03 0.95
C LEU A 119 0.59 -6.39 0.90
N THR A 120 0.63 -7.03 -0.28
CA THR A 120 1.36 -8.29 -0.50
C THR A 120 2.83 -8.15 -0.16
N LYS A 121 3.48 -7.09 -0.64
CA LYS A 121 4.86 -6.78 -0.30
C LYS A 121 5.05 -6.60 1.20
N ALA A 122 4.19 -5.81 1.86
CA ALA A 122 4.31 -5.57 3.31
C ALA A 122 4.21 -6.85 4.12
N ILE A 123 3.29 -7.76 3.78
CA ILE A 123 3.14 -9.07 4.41
C ILE A 123 4.41 -9.92 4.20
N LYS A 124 4.92 -10.02 2.96
CA LYS A 124 6.16 -10.76 2.67
C LYS A 124 7.33 -10.22 3.48
N LEU A 125 7.53 -8.89 3.53
CA LEU A 125 8.62 -8.26 4.28
C LEU A 125 8.52 -8.53 5.79
N SER A 126 7.32 -8.49 6.36
CA SER A 126 7.06 -8.81 7.75
C SER A 126 7.30 -10.30 8.03
N ALA A 127 6.82 -11.20 7.17
CA ALA A 127 7.05 -12.63 7.28
C ALA A 127 8.55 -12.98 7.28
N PHE A 128 9.34 -12.39 6.39
CA PHE A 128 10.79 -12.58 6.36
C PHE A 128 11.50 -11.98 7.60
N THR A 129 10.91 -10.93 8.18
CA THR A 129 11.42 -10.38 9.45
C THR A 129 11.12 -11.32 10.62
N VAL A 130 9.92 -11.89 10.68
CA VAL A 130 9.56 -12.92 11.68
C VAL A 130 10.53 -14.10 11.58
N TRP A 131 10.69 -14.66 10.38
CA TRP A 131 11.64 -15.75 10.14
C TRP A 131 13.05 -15.43 10.62
N LYS A 132 13.58 -14.25 10.28
CA LYS A 132 14.90 -13.78 10.73
C LYS A 132 15.00 -13.79 12.26
N LEU A 133 14.04 -13.16 12.95
CA LEU A 133 14.04 -13.03 14.40
C LEU A 133 13.92 -14.39 15.10
N GLU A 134 13.10 -15.31 14.59
CA GLU A 134 12.98 -16.67 15.10
C GLU A 134 14.30 -17.44 14.97
N LYS A 135 14.97 -17.36 13.80
CA LYS A 135 16.27 -18.01 13.58
C LYS A 135 17.35 -17.44 14.49
N GLN A 136 17.43 -16.11 14.61
CA GLN A 136 18.36 -15.45 15.51
C GLN A 136 18.09 -15.82 16.97
N LEU A 137 16.84 -15.89 17.40
CA LEU A 137 16.47 -16.30 18.75
C LEU A 137 16.86 -17.75 19.04
N LYS A 138 16.64 -18.65 18.06
CA LYS A 138 17.07 -20.05 18.18
C LYS A 138 18.57 -20.17 18.36
N ILE A 139 19.34 -19.47 17.55
CA ILE A 139 20.81 -19.46 17.65
C ILE A 139 21.27 -18.89 18.99
N VAL A 140 20.77 -17.71 19.39
CA VAL A 140 21.12 -17.10 20.67
C VAL A 140 20.80 -18.03 21.86
N ASN A 141 19.69 -18.76 21.84
CA ASN A 141 19.36 -19.74 22.86
C ASN A 141 20.39 -20.90 22.91
N SER A 142 20.84 -21.40 21.76
CA SER A 142 21.88 -22.42 21.67
C SER A 142 23.18 -21.91 22.25
N TYR A 143 23.60 -20.69 21.95
CA TYR A 143 24.82 -20.09 22.49
C TYR A 143 24.73 -19.81 24.02
N ILE A 144 23.55 -19.41 24.52
CA ILE A 144 23.30 -19.29 25.96
C ILE A 144 23.53 -20.65 26.66
N SER A 145 22.97 -21.73 26.09
CA SER A 145 23.15 -23.08 26.65
C SER A 145 24.59 -23.52 26.62
N LEU A 146 25.28 -23.34 25.50
CA LEU A 146 26.67 -23.72 25.32
C LEU A 146 27.60 -22.92 26.22
N THR A 147 27.41 -21.61 26.35
CA THR A 147 28.20 -20.76 27.26
C THR A 147 28.02 -21.19 28.72
N LYS A 148 26.81 -21.53 29.16
CA LYS A 148 26.58 -22.05 30.52
C LYS A 148 27.31 -23.36 30.75
N GLN A 149 27.19 -24.34 29.83
CA GLN A 149 27.88 -25.61 29.93
C GLN A 149 29.40 -25.44 30.05
N ASN A 150 29.97 -24.49 29.30
CA ASN A 150 31.38 -24.18 29.35
C ASN A 150 31.80 -23.52 30.68
N ILE A 151 30.97 -22.61 31.23
CA ILE A 151 31.19 -22.02 32.55
C ILE A 151 31.19 -23.13 33.62
N ASP A 152 30.22 -24.02 33.64
CA ASP A 152 30.08 -25.11 34.58
C ASP A 152 31.28 -26.06 34.49
N LEU A 153 31.70 -26.43 33.27
CA LEU A 153 32.86 -27.27 33.03
C LEU A 153 34.16 -26.64 33.58
N PHE A 154 34.39 -25.35 33.27
CA PHE A 154 35.59 -24.65 33.72
C PHE A 154 35.60 -24.40 35.23
N SER A 155 34.46 -24.14 35.83
CA SER A 155 34.34 -23.98 37.29
C SER A 155 34.76 -25.24 38.06
N ALA A 156 34.52 -26.42 37.46
CA ALA A 156 34.93 -27.70 38.04
C ALA A 156 36.47 -27.93 38.00
N TYR A 157 37.17 -27.33 37.03
CA TYR A 157 38.62 -27.46 36.89
C TYR A 157 39.42 -26.33 37.55
N ALA A 158 38.80 -25.19 37.86
CA ALA A 158 39.47 -23.93 38.23
C ALA A 158 39.75 -23.76 39.74
N VAL A 159 39.76 -24.82 40.53
CA VAL A 159 39.72 -24.74 42.02
C VAL A 159 40.88 -23.95 42.65
N ASN A 160 41.99 -23.72 41.93
CA ASN A 160 43.17 -23.03 42.49
C ASN A 160 43.92 -22.07 41.54
N ASP A 161 43.31 -21.62 40.45
CA ASP A 161 43.96 -20.74 39.45
C ASP A 161 43.23 -19.40 39.29
N SER A 162 43.90 -18.29 39.64
CA SER A 162 43.37 -16.93 39.51
C SER A 162 43.11 -16.53 38.04
N SER A 163 43.84 -17.07 37.08
CA SER A 163 43.64 -16.82 35.64
C SER A 163 42.37 -17.49 35.15
N ALA A 164 42.01 -18.65 35.70
CA ALA A 164 40.79 -19.36 35.42
C ALA A 164 39.56 -18.61 35.96
N HIS A 165 39.63 -17.97 37.12
CA HIS A 165 38.58 -17.13 37.66
C HIS A 165 38.27 -15.92 36.73
N MET A 166 39.29 -15.25 36.21
CA MET A 166 39.10 -14.14 35.26
C MET A 166 38.43 -14.63 33.96
N SER A 167 38.78 -15.81 33.49
CA SER A 167 38.17 -16.43 32.29
C SER A 167 36.69 -16.76 32.50
N ILE A 168 36.32 -17.26 33.69
CA ILE A 168 34.93 -17.52 34.08
C ILE A 168 34.13 -16.21 34.12
N MET A 169 34.69 -15.16 34.78
CA MET A 169 33.99 -13.84 34.80
C MET A 169 33.74 -13.27 33.40
N ASN A 170 34.70 -13.41 32.49
CA ASN A 170 34.48 -13.00 31.08
C ASN A 170 33.37 -13.80 30.39
N ALA A 171 33.32 -15.12 30.62
CA ALA A 171 32.26 -15.95 30.10
C ALA A 171 30.86 -15.60 30.68
N GLU A 172 30.80 -15.24 31.98
CA GLU A 172 29.56 -14.76 32.63
C GLU A 172 29.10 -13.40 32.07
N LEU A 173 30.04 -12.50 31.76
CA LEU A 173 29.69 -11.24 31.05
C LEU A 173 29.12 -11.52 29.69
N THR A 174 29.75 -12.40 28.90
CA THR A 174 29.20 -12.82 27.57
C THR A 174 27.82 -13.45 27.72
N LEU A 175 27.62 -14.34 28.72
CA LEU A 175 26.31 -14.92 29.02
C LEU A 175 25.24 -13.85 29.31
N SER A 176 25.62 -12.82 30.07
CA SER A 176 24.73 -11.71 30.42
C SER A 176 24.38 -10.87 29.17
N GLN A 177 25.34 -10.62 28.28
CA GLN A 177 25.10 -9.95 26.98
C GLN A 177 24.16 -10.77 26.08
N LEU A 178 24.35 -12.10 26.03
CA LEU A 178 23.45 -13.00 25.28
C LEU A 178 21.99 -12.98 25.82
N LYS A 179 21.83 -12.92 27.15
CA LYS A 179 20.50 -12.78 27.80
C LYS A 179 19.84 -11.45 27.44
N ILE A 180 20.61 -10.35 27.43
CA ILE A 180 20.11 -9.03 26.98
C ILE A 180 19.68 -9.10 25.50
N LYS A 181 20.48 -9.71 24.62
CA LYS A 181 20.19 -9.91 23.22
C LYS A 181 18.91 -10.73 23.03
N LYS A 182 18.78 -11.86 23.75
CA LYS A 182 17.54 -12.66 23.77
C LYS A 182 16.31 -11.84 24.13
N SER A 183 16.41 -10.99 25.17
CA SER A 183 15.29 -10.12 25.59
C SER A 183 14.89 -9.14 24.48
N LYS A 184 15.87 -8.50 23.81
CA LYS A 184 15.62 -7.61 22.66
C LYS A 184 14.96 -8.35 21.50
N LEU A 185 15.44 -9.54 21.16
CA LEU A 185 14.88 -10.36 20.07
C LEU A 185 13.43 -10.79 20.39
N ASN A 186 13.12 -11.20 21.62
CA ASN A 186 11.76 -11.54 22.03
C ASN A 186 10.81 -10.35 21.90
N SER A 187 11.24 -9.16 22.32
CA SER A 187 10.43 -7.94 22.19
C SER A 187 10.17 -7.58 20.72
N ALA A 188 11.22 -7.64 19.87
CA ALA A 188 11.12 -7.38 18.45
C ALA A 188 10.19 -8.39 17.76
N LEU A 189 10.32 -9.68 18.07
CA LEU A 189 9.50 -10.75 17.53
C LEU A 189 8.00 -10.58 17.91
N ALA A 190 7.73 -10.26 19.18
CA ALA A 190 6.37 -9.98 19.63
C ALA A 190 5.74 -8.78 18.90
N GLY A 191 6.53 -7.72 18.67
CA GLY A 191 6.12 -6.57 17.87
C GLY A 191 5.81 -6.95 16.43
N GLU A 192 6.69 -7.72 15.78
CA GLU A 192 6.52 -8.12 14.39
C GLU A 192 5.31 -9.05 14.18
N TYR A 193 5.00 -9.92 15.13
CA TYR A 193 3.76 -10.70 15.09
C TYR A 193 2.50 -9.83 15.14
N LYS A 194 2.53 -8.70 15.85
CA LYS A 194 1.40 -7.75 15.84
C LYS A 194 1.30 -7.02 14.50
N ILE A 195 2.42 -6.68 13.88
CA ILE A 195 2.44 -6.05 12.56
C ILE A 195 1.87 -7.00 11.50
N ILE A 196 2.35 -8.25 11.44
CA ILE A 196 1.86 -9.20 10.43
C ILE A 196 0.39 -9.58 10.67
N SER A 197 -0.05 -9.66 11.94
CA SER A 197 -1.46 -9.89 12.28
C SER A 197 -2.35 -8.74 11.79
N TYR A 198 -1.91 -7.49 11.95
CA TYR A 198 -2.63 -6.33 11.41
C TYR A 198 -2.68 -6.34 9.88
N LEU A 199 -1.53 -6.61 9.21
CA LEU A 199 -1.46 -6.62 7.76
C LEU A 199 -2.28 -7.73 7.11
N SER A 200 -2.37 -8.90 7.77
CA SER A 200 -3.11 -10.05 7.26
C SER A 200 -4.57 -10.11 7.71
N ASP A 201 -4.96 -9.26 8.67
CA ASP A 201 -6.24 -9.30 9.36
C ASP A 201 -6.52 -10.68 10.02
N MET A 202 -5.44 -11.35 10.52
CA MET A 202 -5.49 -12.65 11.19
C MET A 202 -4.65 -12.63 12.47
N ASP A 203 -5.02 -13.41 13.50
CA ASP A 203 -4.14 -13.61 14.67
C ASP A 203 -3.03 -14.61 14.34
N VAL A 204 -1.87 -14.10 13.91
CA VAL A 204 -0.72 -14.89 13.47
C VAL A 204 0.18 -15.20 14.65
N LYS A 205 0.47 -16.50 14.87
CA LYS A 205 1.36 -16.97 15.95
C LYS A 205 2.61 -17.68 15.44
N SER A 206 2.61 -18.10 14.18
CA SER A 206 3.77 -18.70 13.51
C SER A 206 3.63 -18.48 12.01
N VAL A 207 4.76 -18.34 11.32
CA VAL A 207 4.83 -18.09 9.87
C VAL A 207 5.72 -19.13 9.23
N GLU A 208 5.26 -19.73 8.14
CA GLU A 208 6.07 -20.59 7.30
C GLU A 208 6.51 -19.80 6.05
N ALA A 209 7.82 -19.75 5.82
CA ALA A 209 8.42 -19.05 4.68
C ALA A 209 9.47 -19.94 4.01
N ASP A 210 9.38 -20.11 2.69
CA ASP A 210 10.47 -20.69 1.90
C ASP A 210 11.60 -19.67 1.77
N MET A 211 12.74 -19.98 2.37
CA MET A 211 13.92 -19.12 2.39
C MET A 211 15.07 -19.77 1.60
N SER A 212 14.75 -20.55 0.57
CA SER A 212 15.74 -21.14 -0.33
C SER A 212 16.45 -20.06 -1.16
N MET A 213 17.79 -20.11 -1.15
CA MET A 213 18.61 -19.17 -1.91
C MET A 213 18.77 -19.66 -3.35
N ARG A 214 18.59 -18.77 -4.31
CA ARG A 214 18.77 -19.03 -5.75
C ARG A 214 19.56 -17.92 -6.38
N GLU A 215 20.28 -18.20 -7.46
CA GLU A 215 20.95 -17.16 -8.21
C GLU A 215 19.93 -16.14 -8.77
N PRO A 216 20.17 -14.83 -8.57
CA PRO A 216 19.29 -13.77 -9.08
C PRO A 216 19.17 -13.83 -10.60
N GLN A 217 17.96 -13.60 -11.11
CA GLN A 217 17.76 -13.42 -12.56
C GLN A 217 18.45 -12.14 -13.05
N ASN A 218 18.71 -12.05 -14.37
CA ASN A 218 19.32 -10.86 -14.95
C ASN A 218 18.45 -9.62 -14.70
N ILE A 219 19.08 -8.48 -14.46
CA ILE A 219 18.43 -7.20 -14.26
C ILE A 219 17.48 -6.81 -15.40
N ASP A 220 17.80 -7.19 -16.63
CA ASP A 220 16.99 -6.92 -17.81
C ASP A 220 15.57 -7.47 -17.69
N TYR A 221 15.41 -8.62 -17.02
CA TYR A 221 14.09 -9.19 -16.73
C TYR A 221 13.19 -8.20 -15.97
N TYR A 222 13.74 -7.52 -14.95
CA TYR A 222 13.00 -6.55 -14.14
C TYR A 222 12.80 -5.23 -14.87
N LEU A 223 13.80 -4.77 -15.64
CA LEU A 223 13.70 -3.52 -16.40
C LEU A 223 12.67 -3.60 -17.53
N HIS A 224 12.58 -4.72 -18.24
CA HIS A 224 11.54 -4.93 -19.26
C HIS A 224 10.13 -4.97 -18.68
N ALA A 225 9.98 -5.38 -17.43
CA ALA A 225 8.69 -5.46 -16.76
C ALA A 225 8.18 -4.13 -16.16
N ILE A 226 8.93 -3.03 -16.27
CA ILE A 226 8.54 -1.70 -15.72
C ILE A 226 7.14 -1.27 -16.19
N ASN A 227 6.80 -1.54 -17.46
CA ASN A 227 5.49 -1.16 -18.01
C ASN A 227 4.31 -1.91 -17.34
N SER A 228 4.57 -2.99 -16.59
CA SER A 228 3.57 -3.71 -15.78
C SER A 228 3.42 -3.15 -14.38
N ASN A 229 4.32 -2.25 -13.96
CA ASN A 229 4.30 -1.63 -12.64
C ASN A 229 2.99 -0.87 -12.41
N LYS A 230 2.35 -1.09 -11.24
CA LYS A 230 1.05 -0.50 -10.94
C LYS A 230 1.12 1.01 -10.69
N SER A 231 2.20 1.51 -10.08
CA SER A 231 2.41 2.94 -9.90
C SER A 231 2.63 3.67 -11.23
N TYR A 232 3.33 3.04 -12.20
CA TYR A 232 3.46 3.58 -13.55
C TYR A 232 2.10 3.61 -14.27
N LYS A 233 1.37 2.49 -14.25
CA LYS A 233 0.01 2.43 -14.82
C LYS A 233 -0.94 3.44 -14.18
N MET A 234 -0.77 3.72 -12.88
CA MET A 234 -1.53 4.75 -12.19
C MET A 234 -1.27 6.13 -12.79
N LYS A 235 -0.01 6.45 -13.13
CA LYS A 235 0.33 7.72 -13.80
C LYS A 235 -0.21 7.80 -15.22
N GLU A 236 -0.22 6.71 -15.96
CA GLU A 236 -0.88 6.63 -17.28
C GLU A 236 -2.39 6.85 -17.15
N ALA A 237 -3.04 6.28 -16.13
CA ALA A 237 -4.46 6.49 -15.88
C ALA A 237 -4.77 7.94 -15.44
N GLU A 238 -3.91 8.57 -14.61
CA GLU A 238 -4.02 9.99 -14.28
C GLU A 238 -3.92 10.88 -15.52
N LEU A 239 -3.04 10.55 -16.45
CA LEU A 239 -2.88 11.25 -17.73
C LEU A 239 -4.15 11.10 -18.58
N GLU A 240 -4.72 9.89 -18.66
CA GLU A 240 -5.97 9.65 -19.38
C GLU A 240 -7.15 10.46 -18.78
N VAL A 241 -7.28 10.51 -17.45
CA VAL A 241 -8.27 11.36 -16.78
C VAL A 241 -8.05 12.84 -17.12
N ALA A 242 -6.81 13.30 -17.20
CA ALA A 242 -6.49 14.66 -17.60
C ALA A 242 -6.90 14.94 -19.06
N HIS A 243 -6.66 14.00 -19.97
CA HIS A 243 -7.12 14.09 -21.37
C HIS A 243 -8.65 14.16 -21.48
N ARG A 244 -9.38 13.32 -20.73
CA ARG A 244 -10.85 13.35 -20.69
C ARG A 244 -11.37 14.66 -20.10
N ASN A 245 -10.69 15.18 -19.06
CA ASN A 245 -11.03 16.48 -18.49
C ASN A 245 -10.80 17.63 -19.47
N LEU A 246 -9.70 17.62 -20.24
CA LEU A 246 -9.46 18.58 -21.31
C LEU A 246 -10.62 18.54 -22.32
N LYS A 247 -11.06 17.36 -22.76
CA LYS A 247 -12.21 17.23 -23.68
C LYS A 247 -13.49 17.83 -23.10
N VAL A 248 -13.74 17.64 -21.79
CA VAL A 248 -14.88 18.28 -21.10
C VAL A 248 -14.75 19.82 -21.15
N LYS A 249 -13.54 20.36 -20.95
CA LYS A 249 -13.29 21.81 -21.00
C LYS A 249 -13.38 22.37 -22.44
N ASP A 250 -12.93 21.62 -23.43
CA ASP A 250 -13.11 21.99 -24.83
C ASP A 250 -14.59 22.10 -25.22
N LEU A 251 -15.40 21.16 -24.78
CA LEU A 251 -16.85 21.19 -25.04
C LEU A 251 -17.58 22.24 -24.19
N ALA A 252 -17.03 22.68 -23.07
CA ALA A 252 -17.63 23.72 -22.23
C ALA A 252 -17.72 25.08 -22.92
N SER A 253 -16.91 25.34 -23.94
CA SER A 253 -16.99 26.56 -24.78
C SER A 253 -18.27 26.63 -25.66
N PHE A 254 -18.91 25.50 -25.91
CA PHE A 254 -20.18 25.47 -26.65
C PHE A 254 -21.35 25.89 -25.76
N ILE A 255 -22.28 26.59 -26.34
CA ILE A 255 -23.43 27.19 -25.67
C ILE A 255 -24.48 26.12 -25.32
N ASP A 256 -24.98 26.15 -24.09
CA ASP A 256 -26.12 25.33 -23.65
C ASP A 256 -27.38 26.18 -23.70
N PRO A 257 -28.34 25.87 -24.57
CA PRO A 257 -29.60 26.59 -24.59
C PRO A 257 -30.45 26.27 -23.35
N VAL A 258 -31.14 27.28 -22.88
CA VAL A 258 -32.13 27.20 -21.82
C VAL A 258 -33.49 27.50 -22.40
N VAL A 259 -34.38 26.53 -22.38
CA VAL A 259 -35.78 26.70 -22.79
C VAL A 259 -36.59 27.10 -21.56
N GLN A 260 -37.43 28.13 -21.75
CA GLN A 260 -38.34 28.62 -20.71
C GLN A 260 -39.76 28.63 -21.26
N VAL A 261 -40.70 28.17 -20.44
CA VAL A 261 -42.15 28.23 -20.74
C VAL A 261 -42.83 28.79 -19.49
N GLY A 262 -43.59 29.88 -19.65
CA GLY A 262 -44.34 30.51 -18.58
C GLY A 262 -45.81 30.58 -18.89
N TYR A 263 -46.65 30.18 -17.96
CA TYR A 263 -48.08 30.41 -18.00
C TYR A 263 -48.43 31.56 -17.05
N PHE A 264 -49.12 32.58 -17.57
CA PHE A 264 -49.40 33.82 -16.84
C PHE A 264 -50.90 33.95 -16.70
N ARG A 265 -51.42 33.81 -15.48
CA ARG A 265 -52.81 33.98 -15.13
C ARG A 265 -53.07 35.42 -14.70
N ARG A 266 -54.13 36.04 -15.28
CA ARG A 266 -54.61 37.40 -14.98
C ARG A 266 -56.08 37.37 -14.59
N GLU A 267 -56.51 38.12 -13.55
CA GLU A 267 -57.89 38.01 -13.04
C GLU A 267 -58.93 38.61 -13.96
N LYS A 268 -58.66 39.76 -14.57
CA LYS A 268 -59.61 40.46 -15.49
C LYS A 268 -59.14 40.54 -16.91
N PHE A 269 -58.03 39.96 -17.25
CA PHE A 269 -57.47 39.97 -18.60
C PHE A 269 -57.23 38.53 -19.06
N GLU A 270 -57.12 38.34 -20.39
CA GLU A 270 -56.79 36.99 -20.90
C GLU A 270 -55.44 36.46 -20.42
N ASP A 271 -55.44 35.21 -20.05
CA ASP A 271 -54.21 34.49 -19.72
C ASP A 271 -53.36 34.33 -20.99
N TYR A 272 -52.03 34.21 -20.78
CA TYR A 272 -51.13 34.01 -21.92
C TYR A 272 -49.99 33.06 -21.59
N LEU A 273 -49.41 32.47 -22.64
CA LEU A 273 -48.21 31.69 -22.60
C LEU A 273 -47.03 32.52 -23.11
N SER A 274 -45.89 32.36 -22.46
CA SER A 274 -44.61 32.91 -22.94
C SER A 274 -43.61 31.76 -23.13
N VAL A 275 -42.96 31.77 -24.28
CA VAL A 275 -41.87 30.81 -24.59
C VAL A 275 -40.63 31.62 -24.89
N GLY A 276 -39.53 31.23 -24.24
CA GLY A 276 -38.25 31.91 -24.42
C GLY A 276 -37.11 30.89 -24.56
N VAL A 277 -36.09 31.29 -25.29
CA VAL A 277 -34.82 30.57 -25.35
C VAL A 277 -33.70 31.52 -24.95
N GLY A 278 -32.96 31.15 -23.93
CA GLY A 278 -31.81 31.91 -23.45
C GLY A 278 -30.51 31.10 -23.59
N PHE A 279 -29.40 31.79 -23.64
CA PHE A 279 -28.08 31.15 -23.62
C PHE A 279 -27.03 32.10 -23.04
N SER A 280 -25.98 31.49 -22.39
CA SER A 280 -24.85 32.24 -21.88
C SER A 280 -23.81 32.41 -22.96
N LEU A 281 -23.31 33.65 -23.14
CA LEU A 281 -22.26 33.95 -24.12
C LEU A 281 -20.89 33.91 -23.47
N PRO A 282 -19.94 33.11 -23.96
CA PRO A 282 -18.58 33.00 -23.39
C PRO A 282 -17.67 34.16 -23.88
N ILE A 283 -18.02 35.40 -23.57
CA ILE A 283 -17.34 36.58 -24.11
C ILE A 283 -16.14 37.03 -23.28
N TYR A 284 -15.97 36.56 -22.05
CA TYR A 284 -14.91 37.02 -21.15
C TYR A 284 -13.66 36.11 -21.19
N GLY A 285 -13.58 35.12 -22.04
CA GLY A 285 -12.40 34.27 -22.21
C GLY A 285 -12.16 33.23 -21.09
N THR A 286 -13.08 33.10 -20.14
CA THR A 286 -12.94 32.12 -19.04
C THR A 286 -12.82 30.68 -19.55
N GLU A 287 -13.60 30.34 -20.59
CA GLU A 287 -13.60 29.01 -21.18
C GLU A 287 -12.26 28.70 -21.85
N SER A 288 -11.68 29.65 -22.61
CA SER A 288 -10.37 29.50 -23.26
C SER A 288 -9.25 29.39 -22.22
N SER A 289 -9.31 30.15 -21.14
CA SER A 289 -8.37 30.04 -20.03
C SER A 289 -8.46 28.67 -19.32
N ASN A 290 -9.66 28.14 -19.12
CA ASN A 290 -9.89 26.80 -18.56
C ASN A 290 -9.35 25.69 -19.46
N GLN A 291 -9.47 25.83 -20.79
CA GLN A 291 -8.87 24.91 -21.76
C GLN A 291 -7.36 24.93 -21.66
N GLU A 292 -6.75 26.12 -21.62
CA GLU A 292 -5.29 26.25 -21.54
C GLU A 292 -4.74 25.70 -20.21
N VAL A 293 -5.41 25.94 -19.09
CA VAL A 293 -5.09 25.30 -17.80
C VAL A 293 -5.14 23.78 -17.93
N SER A 294 -6.18 23.23 -18.57
CA SER A 294 -6.31 21.78 -18.73
C SER A 294 -5.25 21.19 -19.65
N ARG A 295 -4.80 21.90 -20.69
CA ARG A 295 -3.68 21.50 -21.54
C ARG A 295 -2.37 21.43 -20.75
N LYS A 296 -2.10 22.45 -19.91
CA LYS A 296 -0.92 22.46 -19.04
C LYS A 296 -0.93 21.31 -18.02
N ILE A 297 -2.12 20.95 -17.49
CA ILE A 297 -2.29 19.78 -16.63
C ILE A 297 -1.94 18.49 -17.38
N VAL A 298 -2.37 18.32 -18.63
CA VAL A 298 -2.01 17.15 -19.45
C VAL A 298 -0.50 17.07 -19.64
N LEU A 299 0.17 18.18 -19.96
CA LEU A 299 1.65 18.21 -20.10
C LEU A 299 2.33 17.85 -18.78
N SER A 300 1.85 18.38 -17.65
CA SER A 300 2.36 18.04 -16.33
C SER A 300 2.22 16.54 -16.04
N LYS A 301 1.05 15.96 -16.30
CA LYS A 301 0.79 14.53 -16.06
C LYS A 301 1.63 13.62 -16.97
N ASN A 302 1.88 14.03 -18.20
CA ASN A 302 2.80 13.32 -19.09
C ASN A 302 4.25 13.34 -18.55
N SER A 303 4.71 14.48 -18.07
CA SER A 303 6.04 14.60 -17.46
C SER A 303 6.15 13.76 -16.17
N GLU A 304 5.10 13.74 -15.33
CA GLU A 304 5.04 12.88 -14.14
C GLU A 304 5.13 11.39 -14.50
N ALA A 305 4.47 10.94 -15.56
CA ALA A 305 4.55 9.54 -16.01
C ALA A 305 5.97 9.16 -16.47
N VAL A 306 6.62 10.03 -17.24
CA VAL A 306 8.02 9.83 -17.69
C VAL A 306 8.97 9.81 -16.50
N ASP A 307 8.85 10.77 -15.57
CA ASP A 307 9.68 10.82 -14.37
C ASP A 307 9.49 9.57 -13.48
N THR A 308 8.25 9.11 -13.33
CA THR A 308 7.94 7.88 -12.59
C THR A 308 8.63 6.67 -13.21
N LYS A 309 8.62 6.54 -14.54
CA LYS A 309 9.32 5.46 -15.24
C LYS A 309 10.82 5.49 -14.98
N ASN A 310 11.44 6.68 -15.01
CA ASN A 310 12.86 6.87 -14.73
C ASN A 310 13.20 6.52 -13.27
N LYS A 311 12.37 6.95 -12.32
CA LYS A 311 12.50 6.59 -10.89
C LYS A 311 12.42 5.09 -10.67
N LEU A 312 11.47 4.41 -11.30
CA LEU A 312 11.31 2.96 -11.20
C LEU A 312 12.55 2.23 -11.75
N SER A 313 13.09 2.66 -12.89
CA SER A 313 14.34 2.12 -13.44
C SER A 313 15.49 2.23 -12.45
N SER A 314 15.66 3.41 -11.83
CA SER A 314 16.67 3.64 -10.82
C SER A 314 16.45 2.77 -9.57
N GLN A 315 15.22 2.68 -9.07
CA GLN A 315 14.87 1.85 -7.91
C GLN A 315 15.14 0.36 -8.16
N ILE A 316 14.79 -0.16 -9.34
CA ILE A 316 15.10 -1.54 -9.75
C ILE A 316 16.61 -1.75 -9.71
N SER A 317 17.41 -0.85 -10.28
CA SER A 317 18.86 -0.99 -10.31
C SER A 317 19.48 -1.01 -8.91
N VAL A 318 19.00 -0.15 -8.00
CA VAL A 318 19.48 -0.10 -6.61
C VAL A 318 19.12 -1.39 -5.86
N ILE A 319 17.83 -1.83 -5.93
CA ILE A 319 17.39 -3.01 -5.19
C ILE A 319 18.03 -4.29 -5.78
N TYR A 320 18.23 -4.34 -7.10
CA TYR A 320 18.93 -5.44 -7.74
C TYR A 320 20.39 -5.55 -7.29
N ALA A 321 21.11 -4.44 -7.19
CA ALA A 321 22.46 -4.43 -6.64
C ALA A 321 22.50 -4.92 -5.19
N GLN A 322 21.50 -4.56 -4.38
CA GLN A 322 21.38 -5.07 -3.00
C GLN A 322 21.03 -6.56 -2.97
N LEU A 323 20.21 -7.05 -3.90
CA LEU A 323 19.88 -8.48 -4.04
C LEU A 323 21.14 -9.29 -4.38
N GLN A 324 21.91 -8.84 -5.38
CA GLN A 324 23.18 -9.48 -5.75
C GLN A 324 24.19 -9.47 -4.59
N ASN A 325 24.32 -8.33 -3.91
CA ASN A 325 25.21 -8.23 -2.75
C ASN A 325 24.81 -9.21 -1.64
N SER A 326 23.52 -9.33 -1.33
CA SER A 326 23.03 -10.29 -0.32
C SER A 326 23.33 -11.74 -0.71
N TYR A 327 23.17 -12.08 -1.99
CA TYR A 327 23.51 -13.40 -2.53
C TYR A 327 25.02 -13.69 -2.45
N ASN A 328 25.87 -12.72 -2.80
CA ASN A 328 27.33 -12.85 -2.72
C ASN A 328 27.79 -13.01 -1.27
N ILE A 329 27.25 -12.22 -0.34
CA ILE A 329 27.55 -12.35 1.10
C ILE A 329 27.18 -13.76 1.59
N TYR A 330 25.99 -14.24 1.24
CA TYR A 330 25.57 -15.60 1.57
C TYR A 330 26.56 -16.64 1.05
N ASN A 331 26.99 -16.57 -0.21
CA ASN A 331 27.94 -17.52 -0.79
C ASN A 331 29.30 -17.50 -0.06
N ILE A 332 29.86 -16.32 0.23
CA ILE A 332 31.11 -16.19 0.98
C ILE A 332 30.96 -16.79 2.38
N LEU A 333 29.85 -16.52 3.07
CA LEU A 333 29.58 -17.07 4.39
C LEU A 333 29.47 -18.59 4.36
N GLN A 334 28.73 -19.16 3.43
CA GLN A 334 28.47 -20.60 3.35
C GLN A 334 29.68 -21.42 2.88
N HIS A 335 30.44 -20.90 1.92
CA HIS A 335 31.49 -21.68 1.27
C HIS A 335 32.90 -21.36 1.76
N GLU A 336 33.11 -20.23 2.42
CA GLU A 336 34.44 -19.82 2.87
C GLU A 336 34.53 -19.66 4.39
N LEU A 337 33.69 -18.84 5.01
CA LEU A 337 33.87 -18.41 6.40
C LEU A 337 33.35 -19.44 7.42
N LEU A 338 32.13 -19.94 7.23
CA LEU A 338 31.53 -20.88 8.18
C LEU A 338 32.30 -22.22 8.25
N PRO A 339 32.72 -22.83 7.13
CA PRO A 339 33.53 -24.07 7.20
C PRO A 339 34.87 -23.88 7.90
N GLN A 340 35.56 -22.76 7.69
CA GLN A 340 36.81 -22.45 8.39
C GLN A 340 36.58 -22.28 9.89
N LEU A 341 35.49 -21.62 10.26
CA LEU A 341 35.16 -21.38 11.66
C LEU A 341 34.73 -22.64 12.39
N GLU A 342 33.99 -23.54 11.73
CA GLU A 342 33.66 -24.86 12.27
C GLU A 342 34.93 -25.68 12.57
N HIS A 343 35.90 -25.68 11.65
CA HIS A 343 37.17 -26.33 11.88
C HIS A 343 37.96 -25.71 13.06
N MET A 344 37.94 -24.37 13.22
CA MET A 344 38.53 -23.69 14.36
C MET A 344 37.84 -24.06 15.69
N GLU A 345 36.52 -24.20 15.69
CA GLU A 345 35.71 -24.61 16.83
C GLU A 345 36.07 -26.05 17.24
N ASP A 346 36.15 -26.98 16.29
CA ASP A 346 36.55 -28.38 16.57
C ASP A 346 37.93 -28.48 17.18
N LEU A 347 38.91 -27.78 16.64
CA LEU A 347 40.29 -27.73 17.21
C LEU A 347 40.29 -27.11 18.61
N SER A 348 39.55 -26.03 18.83
CA SER A 348 39.49 -25.34 20.12
C SER A 348 38.75 -26.18 21.18
N SER A 349 37.67 -26.85 20.81
CA SER A 349 36.87 -27.71 21.67
C SER A 349 37.69 -28.93 22.15
N SER A 350 38.49 -29.49 21.25
CA SER A 350 39.40 -30.62 21.57
C SER A 350 40.49 -30.18 22.57
N SER A 351 41.01 -28.97 22.45
CA SER A 351 42.03 -28.43 23.37
C SER A 351 41.46 -28.03 24.73
N LEU A 352 40.17 -27.67 24.84
CA LEU A 352 39.47 -27.45 26.11
C LEU A 352 39.45 -28.67 26.99
N LYS A 353 39.27 -29.87 26.44
CA LYS A 353 39.31 -31.15 27.18
C LYS A 353 40.68 -31.45 27.80
N SER A 354 41.72 -30.78 27.32
CA SER A 354 43.08 -30.88 27.84
C SER A 354 43.50 -29.73 28.76
N GLY A 355 42.56 -28.87 29.20
CA GLY A 355 42.80 -27.75 30.11
C GLY A 355 43.26 -26.43 29.46
N ALA A 356 43.03 -26.27 28.15
CA ALA A 356 43.43 -25.09 27.40
C ALA A 356 42.45 -23.90 27.55
N ASN A 357 42.84 -22.75 27.04
CA ASN A 357 42.33 -21.42 27.27
C ASN A 357 40.81 -21.23 26.90
N LEU A 358 39.96 -21.15 27.93
CA LEU A 358 38.50 -20.84 27.80
C LEU A 358 38.25 -19.53 27.07
N VAL A 359 39.09 -18.51 27.29
CA VAL A 359 38.90 -17.19 26.63
C VAL A 359 38.99 -17.30 25.13
N LEU A 360 39.92 -18.12 24.61
CA LEU A 360 40.01 -18.35 23.15
C LEU A 360 38.77 -19.04 22.61
N TYR A 361 38.26 -20.05 23.30
CA TYR A 361 37.06 -20.78 22.90
C TYR A 361 35.82 -19.85 22.88
N ILE A 362 35.60 -19.06 23.95
CA ILE A 362 34.49 -18.09 24.00
C ILE A 362 34.60 -17.10 22.85
N ARG A 363 35.80 -16.61 22.53
CA ARG A 363 36.03 -15.71 21.40
C ARG A 363 35.64 -16.35 20.04
N ILE A 364 35.96 -17.63 19.86
CA ILE A 364 35.57 -18.39 18.66
C ILE A 364 34.06 -18.51 18.60
N LEU A 365 33.39 -18.82 19.72
CA LEU A 365 31.93 -18.88 19.78
C LEU A 365 31.26 -17.52 19.46
N GLU A 366 31.80 -16.42 20.00
CA GLU A 366 31.28 -15.06 19.70
C GLU A 366 31.42 -14.74 18.20
N LYS A 367 32.56 -15.11 17.60
CA LYS A 367 32.78 -14.95 16.17
C LYS A 367 31.81 -15.79 15.34
N LYS A 368 31.55 -17.03 15.74
CA LYS A 368 30.61 -17.93 15.10
C LYS A 368 29.17 -17.39 15.18
N LEU A 369 28.74 -16.92 16.35
CA LEU A 369 27.47 -16.27 16.53
C LEU A 369 27.28 -15.08 15.55
N THR A 370 28.34 -14.24 15.43
CA THR A 370 28.32 -13.10 14.55
C THR A 370 28.16 -13.51 13.08
N LEU A 371 28.88 -14.54 12.62
CA LEU A 371 28.77 -15.05 11.25
C LEU A 371 27.44 -15.77 10.98
N ASP A 372 26.93 -16.53 11.95
CA ASP A 372 25.60 -17.15 11.86
C ASP A 372 24.50 -16.08 11.71
N GLU A 373 24.59 -14.99 12.48
CA GLU A 373 23.66 -13.88 12.37
C GLU A 373 23.78 -13.17 11.02
N GLN A 374 24.99 -12.92 10.53
CA GLN A 374 25.20 -12.33 9.20
C GLN A 374 24.64 -13.20 8.10
N ASN A 375 24.74 -14.53 8.23
CA ASN A 375 24.14 -15.47 7.29
C ASN A 375 22.61 -15.38 7.28
N ILE A 376 21.97 -15.38 8.45
CA ILE A 376 20.52 -15.19 8.56
C ILE A 376 20.11 -13.84 7.97
N ASP A 377 20.88 -12.78 8.25
CA ASP A 377 20.63 -11.44 7.74
C ASP A 377 20.75 -11.37 6.21
N ALA A 378 21.74 -12.02 5.62
CA ALA A 378 21.93 -12.08 4.17
C ALA A 378 20.76 -12.80 3.49
N ILE A 379 20.31 -13.95 4.04
CA ILE A 379 19.15 -14.69 3.55
C ILE A 379 17.87 -13.83 3.62
N ALA A 380 17.60 -13.24 4.78
CA ALA A 380 16.41 -12.40 4.98
C ALA A 380 16.42 -11.17 4.07
N LEU A 381 17.58 -10.52 3.90
CA LEU A 381 17.73 -9.34 3.04
C LEU A 381 17.55 -9.71 1.56
N TYR A 382 18.08 -10.86 1.13
CA TYR A 382 17.86 -11.38 -0.22
C TYR A 382 16.37 -11.51 -0.52
N HIS A 383 15.60 -12.20 0.32
CA HIS A 383 14.17 -12.41 0.10
C HIS A 383 13.37 -11.11 0.19
N LYS A 384 13.74 -10.17 1.06
CA LYS A 384 13.12 -8.83 1.11
C LYS A 384 13.37 -8.03 -0.16
N ASN A 385 14.60 -8.07 -0.70
CA ASN A 385 14.92 -7.40 -1.95
C ASN A 385 14.20 -8.05 -3.13
N LEU A 386 14.13 -9.38 -3.16
CA LEU A 386 13.38 -10.13 -4.18
C LEU A 386 11.90 -9.76 -4.16
N ALA A 387 11.23 -9.77 -2.99
CA ALA A 387 9.84 -9.35 -2.86
C ALA A 387 9.63 -7.88 -3.25
N SER A 388 10.63 -7.03 -3.00
CA SER A 388 10.58 -5.63 -3.42
C SER A 388 10.68 -5.47 -4.94
N LEU A 389 11.53 -6.26 -5.61
CA LEU A 389 11.60 -6.31 -7.08
C LEU A 389 10.32 -6.88 -7.69
N GLU A 390 9.77 -7.95 -7.11
CA GLU A 390 8.48 -8.52 -7.54
C GLU A 390 7.36 -7.48 -7.49
N ALA A 391 7.27 -6.72 -6.41
CA ALA A 391 6.30 -5.64 -6.28
C ALA A 391 6.52 -4.52 -7.33
N LEU A 392 7.78 -4.20 -7.66
CA LEU A 392 8.10 -3.20 -8.70
C LEU A 392 7.74 -3.69 -10.12
N ILE A 393 7.61 -4.98 -10.35
CA ILE A 393 7.13 -5.51 -11.62
C ILE A 393 5.63 -5.88 -11.59
N GLY A 394 4.92 -5.51 -10.50
CA GLY A 394 3.47 -5.66 -10.35
C GLY A 394 3.00 -7.06 -9.96
N ARG A 395 3.87 -7.83 -9.26
CA ARG A 395 3.59 -9.19 -8.77
C ARG A 395 3.47 -9.24 -7.25
#